data_defa1cfaf3e315ddd148279d18688307
#
_entry.id   defa1cfaf3e315ddd148279d18688307
#
_cell.length_a   1.000
_cell.length_b   1.000
_cell.length_c   1.000
_cell.angle_alpha   90.00
_cell.angle_beta   90.00
_cell.angle_gamma   90.00
#
_symmetry.space_group_name_H-M   'P 1'
#
loop_
_entity.id
_entity.type
_entity.pdbx_description
1 polymer ?
#
loop_
_entity_poly.entity_id
_entity_poly.type
_entity_poly.pdbx_seq_one_letter_code
_entity_poly.pdbx_strand_id
1 'polypeptide(L)'
;MPGKRSLRPLGGVLTAIAVSLTGTRISLVALPWFVLVTTGSATKTGLVAFCEMTPYVLVKAFSGPLVDRTGPRAVSWTADLASAAAAASIPLLHALDLLSFPVLLGLVAAIGAARGPGDLAKEVMVPEAAERGGIPLERATGLSGVVERLASTVGPAAGGALVALLGPLTGLALNAGCFALGSVIVAVVLPRGMGRPAADAPAPSEGTEQGYWRRFGEGFTFLRGEPLLLAVIVMVGITNFLDAAMSTLLLPVWARESGNGPTAIGLIGSVMGAAAVAGSLIAAMAAHRMRRRMVFLGGFLLAGAPRFLVLAADAPLVAVLGVFAVSGFGAGFINPVLGAVLIERVPRRMLGRVNALGDSLAWSGIPLGGLLAGAAVTAVGLTPVLLACGAAYFLTTNLAGLRPEWREMDRPGPSRGGESPPSARPAAAPSRPSGAG
;
A
#
# COMPACT_ATOMS: atom_id res chain seq x y z
N MET A 1 34.00 8.70 18.63
CA MET A 1 34.10 9.65 17.51
C MET A 1 32.72 9.73 16.85
N PRO A 2 32.09 10.88 16.70
CA PRO A 2 30.83 10.97 15.95
C PRO A 2 31.15 10.60 14.49
N GLY A 3 30.55 9.49 14.01
CA GLY A 3 30.74 9.00 12.66
C GLY A 3 30.37 10.09 11.64
N LYS A 4 31.13 10.23 10.55
CA LYS A 4 30.85 11.19 9.50
C LYS A 4 29.41 10.99 9.02
N ARG A 5 28.56 12.00 9.17
CA ARG A 5 27.20 12.02 8.63
C ARG A 5 27.27 11.74 7.14
N SER A 6 26.58 10.71 6.69
CA SER A 6 26.60 10.29 5.27
C SER A 6 25.18 10.15 4.76
N LEU A 7 24.85 10.83 3.67
CA LEU A 7 23.59 10.73 2.96
C LEU A 7 23.49 9.48 2.06
N ARG A 8 24.62 8.78 1.85
CA ARG A 8 24.68 7.58 0.98
C ARG A 8 23.67 6.50 1.34
N PRO A 9 23.48 6.12 2.66
CA PRO A 9 22.51 5.10 3.01
C PRO A 9 21.08 5.51 2.65
N LEU A 10 20.67 6.75 2.96
CA LEU A 10 19.34 7.24 2.64
C LEU A 10 19.11 7.30 1.12
N GLY A 11 20.06 7.86 0.38
CA GLY A 11 20.02 7.87 -1.08
C GLY A 11 19.93 6.45 -1.66
N GLY A 12 20.70 5.51 -1.11
CA GLY A 12 20.67 4.10 -1.52
C GLY A 12 19.31 3.42 -1.29
N VAL A 13 18.73 3.58 -0.08
CA VAL A 13 17.41 3.02 0.24
C VAL A 13 16.33 3.63 -0.64
N LEU A 14 16.29 4.96 -0.78
CA LEU A 14 15.28 5.64 -1.60
C LEU A 14 15.39 5.27 -3.08
N THR A 15 16.61 5.11 -3.60
CA THR A 15 16.82 4.68 -4.99
C THR A 15 16.41 3.23 -5.19
N ALA A 16 16.71 2.33 -4.24
CA ALA A 16 16.27 0.94 -4.29
C ALA A 16 14.73 0.84 -4.26
N ILE A 17 14.07 1.62 -3.40
CA ILE A 17 12.60 1.74 -3.36
C ILE A 17 12.07 2.24 -4.71
N ALA A 18 12.64 3.33 -5.26
CA ALA A 18 12.20 3.92 -6.52
C ALA A 18 12.26 2.91 -7.66
N VAL A 19 13.39 2.21 -7.79
CA VAL A 19 13.62 1.23 -8.87
C VAL A 19 12.69 0.03 -8.73
N SER A 20 12.62 -0.58 -7.54
CA SER A 20 11.75 -1.75 -7.30
C SER A 20 10.27 -1.41 -7.50
N LEU A 21 9.81 -0.25 -7.01
CA LEU A 21 8.42 0.18 -7.20
C LEU A 21 8.12 0.48 -8.67
N THR A 22 9.02 1.13 -9.41
CA THR A 22 8.82 1.41 -10.83
C THR A 22 8.65 0.11 -11.61
N GLY A 23 9.51 -0.88 -11.39
CA GLY A 23 9.39 -2.20 -11.99
C GLY A 23 8.06 -2.86 -11.67
N THR A 24 7.66 -2.85 -10.40
CA THR A 24 6.36 -3.38 -9.96
C THR A 24 5.18 -2.67 -10.64
N ARG A 25 5.21 -1.34 -10.78
CA ARG A 25 4.14 -0.59 -11.45
C ARG A 25 4.05 -0.90 -12.95
N ILE A 26 5.17 -1.15 -13.60
CA ILE A 26 5.20 -1.66 -14.99
C ILE A 26 4.60 -3.05 -15.06
N SER A 27 4.96 -3.95 -14.14
CA SER A 27 4.42 -5.32 -14.07
C SER A 27 2.92 -5.36 -13.83
N LEU A 28 2.35 -4.41 -13.07
CA LEU A 28 0.90 -4.30 -12.87
C LEU A 28 0.11 -4.08 -14.16
N VAL A 29 0.74 -3.55 -15.21
CA VAL A 29 0.15 -3.45 -16.55
C VAL A 29 0.54 -4.66 -17.39
N ALA A 30 1.82 -5.04 -17.36
CA ALA A 30 2.38 -6.06 -18.26
C ALA A 30 1.85 -7.47 -17.96
N LEU A 31 1.76 -7.86 -16.69
CA LEU A 31 1.39 -9.22 -16.32
C LEU A 31 -0.09 -9.54 -16.60
N PRO A 32 -1.08 -8.74 -16.16
CA PRO A 32 -2.47 -8.99 -16.52
C PRO A 32 -2.71 -8.93 -18.03
N TRP A 33 -2.05 -8.00 -18.73
CA TRP A 33 -2.15 -7.90 -20.18
C TRP A 33 -1.57 -9.13 -20.88
N PHE A 34 -0.40 -9.61 -20.46
CA PHE A 34 0.22 -10.82 -20.98
C PHE A 34 -0.72 -12.02 -20.87
N VAL A 35 -1.27 -12.26 -19.68
CA VAL A 35 -2.18 -13.40 -19.45
C VAL A 35 -3.45 -13.26 -20.26
N LEU A 36 -4.01 -12.06 -20.34
CA LEU A 36 -5.25 -11.81 -21.06
C LEU A 36 -5.11 -12.01 -22.58
N VAL A 37 -3.99 -11.58 -23.18
CA VAL A 37 -3.78 -11.73 -24.63
C VAL A 37 -3.36 -13.14 -25.01
N THR A 38 -2.61 -13.84 -24.16
CA THR A 38 -2.13 -15.20 -24.43
C THR A 38 -3.19 -16.27 -24.17
N THR A 39 -4.03 -16.08 -23.15
CA THR A 39 -5.02 -17.10 -22.75
C THR A 39 -6.45 -16.76 -23.17
N GLY A 40 -6.75 -15.50 -23.48
CA GLY A 40 -8.10 -15.02 -23.76
C GLY A 40 -9.06 -15.07 -22.56
N SER A 41 -8.59 -15.42 -21.35
CA SER A 41 -9.42 -15.76 -20.20
C SER A 41 -9.31 -14.75 -19.07
N ALA A 42 -10.41 -14.08 -18.75
CA ALA A 42 -10.51 -13.20 -17.59
C ALA A 42 -10.31 -13.96 -16.27
N THR A 43 -10.84 -15.19 -16.16
CA THR A 43 -10.64 -16.04 -14.97
C THR A 43 -9.17 -16.37 -14.75
N LYS A 44 -8.42 -16.74 -15.79
CA LYS A 44 -6.98 -17.01 -15.67
C LYS A 44 -6.21 -15.77 -15.27
N THR A 45 -6.57 -14.60 -15.79
CA THR A 45 -5.96 -13.32 -15.42
C THR A 45 -6.21 -13.01 -13.94
N GLY A 46 -7.43 -13.18 -13.47
CA GLY A 46 -7.76 -13.02 -12.05
C GLY A 46 -7.05 -14.03 -11.14
N LEU A 47 -6.89 -15.29 -11.61
CA LEU A 47 -6.16 -16.32 -10.85
C LEU A 47 -4.66 -15.98 -10.71
N VAL A 48 -4.04 -15.44 -11.75
CA VAL A 48 -2.64 -14.97 -11.69
C VAL A 48 -2.49 -13.84 -10.67
N ALA A 49 -3.39 -12.85 -10.67
CA ALA A 49 -3.39 -11.78 -9.69
C ALA A 49 -3.59 -12.31 -8.25
N PHE A 50 -4.47 -13.29 -8.06
CA PHE A 50 -4.67 -13.96 -6.78
C PHE A 50 -3.41 -14.69 -6.31
N CYS A 51 -2.77 -15.46 -7.19
CA CYS A 51 -1.54 -16.21 -6.88
C CYS A 51 -0.35 -15.28 -6.59
N GLU A 52 -0.31 -14.07 -7.12
CA GLU A 52 0.71 -13.06 -6.79
C GLU A 52 0.42 -12.37 -5.44
N MET A 53 -0.82 -11.88 -5.27
CA MET A 53 -1.18 -11.04 -4.13
C MET A 53 -1.36 -11.83 -2.83
N THR A 54 -1.84 -13.07 -2.88
CA THR A 54 -2.04 -13.88 -1.68
C THR A 54 -0.73 -14.16 -0.94
N PRO A 55 0.33 -14.71 -1.59
CA PRO A 55 1.61 -14.88 -0.93
C PRO A 55 2.23 -13.55 -0.50
N TYR A 56 2.10 -12.48 -1.31
CA TYR A 56 2.60 -11.16 -0.96
C TYR A 56 2.03 -10.66 0.38
N VAL A 57 0.70 -10.67 0.52
CA VAL A 57 0.02 -10.19 1.73
C VAL A 57 0.35 -11.07 2.93
N LEU A 58 0.24 -12.40 2.77
CA LEU A 58 0.49 -13.35 3.84
C LEU A 58 1.95 -13.30 4.31
N VAL A 59 2.90 -13.41 3.39
CA VAL A 59 4.32 -13.44 3.76
C VAL A 59 4.76 -12.08 4.33
N LYS A 60 4.29 -10.95 3.77
CA LYS A 60 4.57 -9.60 4.32
C LYS A 60 4.08 -9.50 5.77
N ALA A 61 2.87 -9.98 6.07
CA ALA A 61 2.29 -9.92 7.41
C ALA A 61 3.12 -10.70 8.46
N PHE A 62 3.75 -11.80 8.07
CA PHE A 62 4.55 -12.65 8.96
C PHE A 62 6.06 -12.44 8.85
N SER A 63 6.52 -11.47 8.03
CA SER A 63 7.95 -11.26 7.77
C SER A 63 8.69 -10.50 8.87
N GLY A 64 7.99 -9.85 9.81
CA GLY A 64 8.63 -9.08 10.88
C GLY A 64 9.74 -9.86 11.59
N PRO A 65 9.47 -11.04 12.17
CA PRO A 65 10.49 -11.83 12.86
C PRO A 65 11.66 -12.28 11.96
N LEU A 66 11.41 -12.50 10.67
CA LEU A 66 12.46 -12.83 9.70
C LEU A 66 13.38 -11.62 9.48
N VAL A 67 12.82 -10.44 9.28
CA VAL A 67 13.56 -9.19 9.10
C VAL A 67 14.39 -8.86 10.34
N ASP A 68 13.82 -9.05 11.54
CA ASP A 68 14.52 -8.80 12.81
C ASP A 68 15.69 -9.74 13.04
N ARG A 69 15.55 -11.04 12.71
CA ARG A 69 16.59 -12.05 12.95
C ARG A 69 17.72 -11.99 11.93
N THR A 70 17.39 -11.87 10.64
CA THR A 70 18.39 -11.91 9.54
C THR A 70 18.98 -10.54 9.23
N GLY A 71 18.27 -9.48 9.61
CA GLY A 71 18.58 -8.09 9.32
C GLY A 71 17.96 -7.62 8.01
N PRO A 72 17.34 -6.41 8.00
CA PRO A 72 16.56 -5.92 6.88
C PRO A 72 17.38 -5.76 5.58
N ARG A 73 18.66 -5.41 5.68
CA ARG A 73 19.53 -5.32 4.48
C ARG A 73 19.65 -6.69 3.79
N ALA A 74 19.90 -7.76 4.54
CA ALA A 74 20.05 -9.11 3.97
C ALA A 74 18.72 -9.59 3.35
N VAL A 75 17.60 -9.40 4.07
CA VAL A 75 16.27 -9.75 3.57
C VAL A 75 15.94 -8.98 2.30
N SER A 76 16.22 -7.67 2.24
CA SER A 76 15.88 -6.85 1.09
C SER A 76 16.60 -7.30 -0.19
N TRP A 77 17.95 -7.45 -0.16
CA TRP A 77 18.67 -7.80 -1.38
C TRP A 77 18.41 -9.25 -1.83
N THR A 78 18.25 -10.20 -0.90
CA THR A 78 17.94 -11.60 -1.25
C THR A 78 16.54 -11.76 -1.79
N ALA A 79 15.56 -11.05 -1.22
CA ALA A 79 14.19 -11.03 -1.68
C ALA A 79 14.07 -10.40 -3.08
N ASP A 80 14.73 -9.26 -3.32
CA ASP A 80 14.78 -8.64 -4.64
C ASP A 80 15.46 -9.55 -5.67
N LEU A 81 16.54 -10.24 -5.30
CA LEU A 81 17.20 -11.20 -6.19
C LEU A 81 16.30 -12.40 -6.54
N ALA A 82 15.60 -12.95 -5.54
CA ALA A 82 14.64 -14.03 -5.76
C ALA A 82 13.47 -13.57 -6.66
N SER A 83 12.96 -12.36 -6.44
CA SER A 83 11.92 -11.75 -7.29
C SER A 83 12.43 -11.51 -8.72
N ALA A 84 13.68 -11.05 -8.87
CA ALA A 84 14.32 -10.89 -10.17
C ALA A 84 14.45 -12.20 -10.94
N ALA A 85 14.92 -13.26 -10.27
CA ALA A 85 15.06 -14.58 -10.87
C ALA A 85 13.71 -15.15 -11.32
N ALA A 86 12.69 -15.09 -10.46
CA ALA A 86 11.35 -15.56 -10.79
C ALA A 86 10.72 -14.74 -11.93
N ALA A 87 10.84 -13.40 -11.90
CA ALA A 87 10.32 -12.54 -12.95
C ALA A 87 11.03 -12.73 -14.29
N ALA A 88 12.36 -12.91 -14.29
CA ALA A 88 13.15 -13.18 -15.49
C ALA A 88 12.84 -14.56 -16.10
N SER A 89 12.45 -15.54 -15.26
CA SER A 89 12.07 -16.87 -15.73
C SER A 89 10.81 -16.85 -16.61
N ILE A 90 9.90 -15.89 -16.43
CA ILE A 90 8.67 -15.82 -17.23
C ILE A 90 8.98 -15.60 -18.72
N PRO A 91 9.66 -14.50 -19.14
CA PRO A 91 9.98 -14.31 -20.54
C PRO A 91 10.96 -15.37 -21.10
N LEU A 92 11.87 -15.88 -20.27
CA LEU A 92 12.82 -16.91 -20.65
C LEU A 92 12.10 -18.22 -20.98
N LEU A 93 11.26 -18.72 -20.10
CA LEU A 93 10.51 -19.97 -20.31
C LEU A 93 9.48 -19.82 -21.45
N HIS A 94 8.93 -18.62 -21.63
CA HIS A 94 8.07 -18.36 -22.78
C HIS A 94 8.84 -18.44 -24.11
N ALA A 95 10.04 -17.86 -24.16
CA ALA A 95 10.90 -17.93 -25.35
C ALA A 95 11.37 -19.36 -25.69
N LEU A 96 11.39 -20.25 -24.69
CA LEU A 96 11.73 -21.66 -24.84
C LEU A 96 10.52 -22.58 -25.03
N ASP A 97 9.31 -22.00 -25.16
CA ASP A 97 8.02 -22.74 -25.22
C ASP A 97 7.76 -23.69 -24.03
N LEU A 98 8.40 -23.39 -22.88
CA LEU A 98 8.28 -24.18 -21.65
C LEU A 98 7.34 -23.53 -20.61
N LEU A 99 6.80 -22.33 -20.88
CA LEU A 99 5.93 -21.61 -19.96
C LEU A 99 4.51 -22.18 -19.99
N SER A 100 4.23 -23.19 -19.18
CA SER A 100 2.87 -23.63 -18.95
C SER A 100 2.13 -22.73 -17.95
N PHE A 101 0.79 -22.73 -17.98
CA PHE A 101 0.01 -21.90 -17.06
C PHE A 101 0.26 -22.22 -15.56
N PRO A 102 0.37 -23.49 -15.12
CA PRO A 102 0.76 -23.82 -13.75
C PRO A 102 2.15 -23.30 -13.36
N VAL A 103 3.12 -23.35 -14.29
CA VAL A 103 4.47 -22.78 -14.05
C VAL A 103 4.39 -21.27 -13.86
N LEU A 104 3.61 -20.57 -14.68
CA LEU A 104 3.37 -19.13 -14.51
C LEU A 104 2.77 -18.84 -13.13
N LEU A 105 1.77 -19.60 -12.67
CA LEU A 105 1.18 -19.42 -11.34
C LEU A 105 2.24 -19.60 -10.22
N GLY A 106 3.10 -20.61 -10.34
CA GLY A 106 4.19 -20.83 -9.40
C GLY A 106 5.20 -19.67 -9.36
N LEU A 107 5.57 -19.15 -10.54
CA LEU A 107 6.52 -18.02 -10.63
C LEU A 107 5.94 -16.73 -10.06
N VAL A 108 4.70 -16.38 -10.36
CA VAL A 108 4.08 -15.18 -9.80
C VAL A 108 3.84 -15.30 -8.30
N ALA A 109 3.52 -16.51 -7.80
CA ALA A 109 3.44 -16.77 -6.37
C ALA A 109 4.80 -16.59 -5.68
N ALA A 110 5.89 -17.05 -6.32
CA ALA A 110 7.25 -16.85 -5.82
C ALA A 110 7.65 -15.36 -5.80
N ILE A 111 7.27 -14.58 -6.85
CA ILE A 111 7.47 -13.12 -6.89
C ILE A 111 6.74 -12.47 -5.71
N GLY A 112 5.45 -12.78 -5.50
CA GLY A 112 4.67 -12.22 -4.40
C GLY A 112 5.27 -12.56 -3.04
N ALA A 113 5.60 -13.83 -2.81
CA ALA A 113 6.20 -14.30 -1.55
C ALA A 113 7.56 -13.65 -1.25
N ALA A 114 8.41 -13.47 -2.25
CA ALA A 114 9.71 -12.84 -2.07
C ALA A 114 9.59 -11.33 -1.88
N ARG A 115 8.72 -10.66 -2.65
CA ARG A 115 8.55 -9.20 -2.60
C ARG A 115 8.04 -8.70 -1.25
N GLY A 116 7.15 -9.45 -0.58
CA GLY A 116 6.58 -9.03 0.71
C GLY A 116 7.64 -8.70 1.77
N PRO A 117 8.55 -9.63 2.12
CA PRO A 117 9.67 -9.35 3.04
C PRO A 117 10.62 -8.26 2.54
N GLY A 118 10.88 -8.21 1.22
CA GLY A 118 11.77 -7.23 0.60
C GLY A 118 11.27 -5.79 0.76
N ASP A 119 9.98 -5.57 0.54
CA ASP A 119 9.34 -4.26 0.70
C ASP A 119 9.34 -3.84 2.17
N LEU A 120 8.94 -4.74 3.11
CA LEU A 120 8.98 -4.47 4.54
C LEU A 120 10.39 -4.11 5.01
N ALA A 121 11.40 -4.85 4.54
CA ALA A 121 12.79 -4.59 4.91
C ALA A 121 13.27 -3.21 4.45
N LYS A 122 12.86 -2.75 3.27
CA LYS A 122 13.16 -1.40 2.77
C LYS A 122 12.50 -0.32 3.62
N GLU A 123 11.22 -0.51 3.99
CA GLU A 123 10.45 0.41 4.84
C GLU A 123 11.15 0.58 6.21
N VAL A 124 11.56 -0.52 6.83
CA VAL A 124 12.25 -0.52 8.14
C VAL A 124 13.63 0.15 8.08
N MET A 125 14.31 0.13 6.94
CA MET A 125 15.63 0.77 6.80
C MET A 125 15.58 2.29 6.66
N VAL A 126 14.44 2.90 6.29
CA VAL A 126 14.34 4.36 6.09
C VAL A 126 14.65 5.17 7.36
N PRO A 127 14.11 4.85 8.56
CA PRO A 127 14.43 5.56 9.80
C PRO A 127 15.91 5.54 10.14
N GLU A 128 16.55 4.37 10.10
CA GLU A 128 17.98 4.24 10.40
C GLU A 128 18.85 5.00 9.40
N ALA A 129 18.47 4.97 8.11
CA ALA A 129 19.16 5.74 7.08
C ALA A 129 19.08 7.24 7.32
N ALA A 130 17.94 7.72 7.84
CA ALA A 130 17.74 9.12 8.25
C ALA A 130 18.66 9.50 9.43
N GLU A 131 18.70 8.67 10.47
CA GLU A 131 19.57 8.89 11.65
C GLU A 131 21.05 8.96 11.25
N ARG A 132 21.52 8.02 10.43
CA ARG A 132 22.92 8.03 9.91
C ARG A 132 23.23 9.24 9.05
N GLY A 133 22.22 9.77 8.34
CA GLY A 133 22.33 11.00 7.55
C GLY A 133 22.22 12.28 8.38
N GLY A 134 21.77 12.21 9.64
CA GLY A 134 21.43 13.36 10.45
C GLY A 134 20.25 14.16 9.89
N ILE A 135 19.32 13.48 9.21
CA ILE A 135 18.11 14.08 8.65
C ILE A 135 16.92 13.78 9.57
N PRO A 136 16.03 14.76 9.83
CA PRO A 136 14.78 14.51 10.56
C PRO A 136 13.98 13.38 9.93
N LEU A 137 13.38 12.53 10.75
CA LEU A 137 12.60 11.36 10.31
C LEU A 137 11.45 11.77 9.39
N GLU A 138 10.79 12.87 9.69
CA GLU A 138 9.69 13.42 8.90
C GLU A 138 10.12 13.77 7.47
N ARG A 139 11.37 14.26 7.32
CA ARG A 139 11.91 14.57 6.00
C ARG A 139 12.25 13.29 5.20
N ALA A 140 12.80 12.29 5.85
CA ALA A 140 13.15 11.02 5.21
C ALA A 140 11.89 10.25 4.78
N THR A 141 10.88 10.16 5.66
CA THR A 141 9.58 9.53 5.35
C THR A 141 8.82 10.32 4.28
N GLY A 142 8.89 11.66 4.31
CA GLY A 142 8.36 12.52 3.26
C GLY A 142 8.99 12.24 1.90
N LEU A 143 10.32 12.10 1.84
CA LEU A 143 11.03 11.74 0.59
C LEU A 143 10.63 10.34 0.09
N SER A 144 10.49 9.36 0.99
CA SER A 144 9.99 8.02 0.63
C SER A 144 8.59 8.10 0.03
N GLY A 145 7.69 8.88 0.64
CA GLY A 145 6.36 9.11 0.10
C GLY A 145 6.35 9.79 -1.28
N VAL A 146 7.26 10.74 -1.53
CA VAL A 146 7.44 11.36 -2.86
C VAL A 146 7.87 10.31 -3.89
N VAL A 147 8.84 9.46 -3.56
CA VAL A 147 9.30 8.37 -4.42
C VAL A 147 8.15 7.43 -4.78
N GLU A 148 7.37 7.02 -3.79
CA GLU A 148 6.21 6.14 -3.99
C GLU A 148 5.16 6.79 -4.90
N ARG A 149 4.85 8.06 -4.69
CA ARG A 149 3.89 8.82 -5.52
C ARG A 149 4.38 8.97 -6.96
N LEU A 150 5.65 9.29 -7.17
CA LEU A 150 6.24 9.39 -8.50
C LEU A 150 6.20 8.03 -9.22
N ALA A 151 6.60 6.95 -8.56
CA ALA A 151 6.52 5.61 -9.12
C ALA A 151 5.08 5.22 -9.47
N SER A 152 4.11 5.58 -8.63
CA SER A 152 2.68 5.29 -8.87
C SER A 152 2.06 6.14 -9.99
N THR A 153 2.63 7.30 -10.30
CA THR A 153 2.16 8.19 -11.36
C THR A 153 2.84 7.88 -12.69
N VAL A 154 4.17 7.76 -12.69
CA VAL A 154 4.96 7.56 -13.92
C VAL A 154 4.99 6.08 -14.35
N GLY A 155 5.03 5.17 -13.39
CA GLY A 155 5.16 3.73 -13.65
C GLY A 155 4.08 3.14 -14.55
N PRO A 156 2.79 3.38 -14.31
CA PRO A 156 1.73 2.88 -15.18
C PRO A 156 1.80 3.43 -16.61
N ALA A 157 2.12 4.74 -16.80
CA ALA A 157 2.30 5.31 -18.14
C ALA A 157 3.46 4.66 -18.87
N ALA A 158 4.61 4.58 -18.19
CA ALA A 158 5.78 3.91 -18.76
C ALA A 158 5.50 2.44 -19.09
N GLY A 159 4.79 1.74 -18.18
CA GLY A 159 4.36 0.36 -18.37
C GLY A 159 3.42 0.19 -19.55
N GLY A 160 2.39 1.02 -19.64
CA GLY A 160 1.42 0.98 -20.74
C GLY A 160 2.06 1.26 -22.10
N ALA A 161 2.89 2.30 -22.18
CA ALA A 161 3.62 2.64 -23.39
C ALA A 161 4.62 1.53 -23.78
N LEU A 162 5.38 1.00 -22.83
CA LEU A 162 6.35 -0.06 -23.06
C LEU A 162 5.67 -1.36 -23.54
N VAL A 163 4.56 -1.73 -22.92
CA VAL A 163 3.78 -2.91 -23.30
C VAL A 163 3.16 -2.75 -24.69
N ALA A 164 2.71 -1.53 -25.03
CA ALA A 164 2.15 -1.24 -26.35
C ALA A 164 3.21 -1.27 -27.46
N LEU A 165 4.40 -0.76 -27.19
CA LEU A 165 5.48 -0.62 -28.19
C LEU A 165 6.32 -1.90 -28.35
N LEU A 166 6.64 -2.54 -27.23
CA LEU A 166 7.62 -3.63 -27.15
C LEU A 166 7.02 -4.97 -26.66
N GLY A 167 5.75 -4.97 -26.33
CA GLY A 167 5.04 -6.14 -25.84
C GLY A 167 5.19 -6.37 -24.34
N PRO A 168 4.28 -7.20 -23.76
CA PRO A 168 4.21 -7.39 -22.30
C PRO A 168 5.42 -8.13 -21.72
N LEU A 169 6.06 -9.02 -22.46
CA LEU A 169 7.25 -9.75 -22.01
C LEU A 169 8.41 -8.82 -21.74
N THR A 170 8.58 -7.76 -22.55
CA THR A 170 9.61 -6.73 -22.30
C THR A 170 9.35 -5.98 -21.00
N GLY A 171 8.08 -5.70 -20.69
CA GLY A 171 7.68 -5.13 -19.40
C GLY A 171 8.05 -6.01 -18.22
N LEU A 172 7.83 -7.33 -18.34
CA LEU A 172 8.21 -8.31 -17.31
C LEU A 172 9.74 -8.45 -17.19
N ALA A 173 10.46 -8.45 -18.29
CA ALA A 173 11.93 -8.46 -18.29
C ALA A 173 12.51 -7.21 -17.62
N LEU A 174 11.93 -6.03 -17.90
CA LEU A 174 12.34 -4.79 -17.25
C LEU A 174 12.04 -4.81 -15.76
N ASN A 175 10.90 -5.34 -15.33
CA ASN A 175 10.58 -5.54 -13.92
C ASN A 175 11.65 -6.42 -13.23
N ALA A 176 12.03 -7.53 -13.87
CA ALA A 176 13.12 -8.38 -13.38
C ALA A 176 14.44 -7.60 -13.26
N GLY A 177 14.79 -6.78 -14.26
CA GLY A 177 15.95 -5.90 -14.23
C GLY A 177 15.90 -4.86 -13.11
N CYS A 178 14.72 -4.29 -12.84
CA CYS A 178 14.50 -3.39 -11.71
C CYS A 178 14.74 -4.08 -10.36
N PHE A 179 14.23 -5.28 -10.15
CA PHE A 179 14.51 -6.04 -8.93
C PHE A 179 16.00 -6.39 -8.80
N ALA A 180 16.64 -6.82 -9.88
CA ALA A 180 18.07 -7.11 -9.88
C ALA A 180 18.90 -5.86 -9.53
N LEU A 181 18.57 -4.70 -10.13
CA LEU A 181 19.22 -3.43 -9.84
C LEU A 181 18.95 -2.99 -8.38
N GLY A 182 17.74 -3.11 -7.89
CA GLY A 182 17.38 -2.86 -6.47
C GLY A 182 18.22 -3.71 -5.53
N SER A 183 18.33 -5.02 -5.81
CA SER A 183 19.18 -5.96 -5.06
C SER A 183 20.64 -5.50 -5.03
N VAL A 184 21.22 -5.14 -6.19
CA VAL A 184 22.62 -4.67 -6.29
C VAL A 184 22.80 -3.36 -5.51
N ILE A 185 21.89 -2.39 -5.62
CA ILE A 185 21.97 -1.13 -4.88
C ILE A 185 22.00 -1.40 -3.37
N VAL A 186 21.08 -2.23 -2.86
CA VAL A 186 21.03 -2.58 -1.44
C VAL A 186 22.31 -3.32 -1.00
N ALA A 187 22.79 -4.25 -1.82
CA ALA A 187 23.98 -5.05 -1.50
C ALA A 187 25.27 -4.24 -1.49
N VAL A 188 25.40 -3.25 -2.39
CA VAL A 188 26.67 -2.51 -2.59
C VAL A 188 26.68 -1.18 -1.85
N VAL A 189 25.57 -0.43 -1.87
CA VAL A 189 25.53 0.95 -1.35
C VAL A 189 25.28 0.99 0.15
N LEU A 190 24.48 0.04 0.68
CA LEU A 190 24.09 0.06 2.09
C LEU A 190 25.15 -0.58 2.99
N PRO A 191 25.45 0.02 4.15
CA PRO A 191 26.43 -0.53 5.10
C PRO A 191 26.05 -1.92 5.59
N ARG A 192 27.08 -2.79 5.79
CA ARG A 192 26.88 -4.11 6.41
C ARG A 192 26.37 -3.94 7.84
N GLY A 193 25.30 -4.68 8.19
CA GLY A 193 24.68 -4.60 9.53
C GLY A 193 23.67 -3.47 9.71
N MET A 194 23.32 -2.74 8.65
CA MET A 194 22.25 -1.77 8.71
C MET A 194 20.90 -2.46 9.02
N GLY A 195 20.16 -1.90 9.97
CA GLY A 195 18.88 -2.41 10.45
C GLY A 195 18.99 -3.57 11.47
N ARG A 196 20.19 -3.99 11.85
CA ARG A 196 20.34 -4.96 12.95
C ARG A 196 20.09 -4.25 14.27
N PRO A 197 19.33 -4.87 15.19
CA PRO A 197 19.25 -4.37 16.56
C PRO A 197 20.66 -4.20 17.13
N ALA A 198 20.88 -3.14 17.94
CA ALA A 198 22.14 -2.99 18.66
C ALA A 198 22.39 -4.25 19.50
N ALA A 199 23.66 -4.71 19.56
CA ALA A 199 24.03 -5.92 20.31
C ALA A 199 23.62 -5.86 21.80
N ASP A 200 23.43 -4.64 22.33
CA ASP A 200 23.00 -4.36 23.70
C ASP A 200 21.47 -4.18 23.84
N ALA A 201 20.68 -4.33 22.76
CA ALA A 201 19.23 -4.30 22.89
C ALA A 201 18.80 -5.54 23.69
N PRO A 202 17.99 -5.39 24.77
CA PRO A 202 17.50 -6.53 25.52
C PRO A 202 16.90 -7.55 24.56
N ALA A 203 17.37 -8.80 24.61
CA ALA A 203 16.77 -9.87 23.85
C ALA A 203 15.25 -9.85 24.08
N PRO A 204 14.42 -10.01 23.03
CA PRO A 204 13.00 -10.16 23.24
C PRO A 204 12.79 -11.26 24.27
N SER A 205 12.24 -10.92 25.45
CA SER A 205 12.06 -11.86 26.55
C SER A 205 11.33 -13.10 26.02
N GLU A 206 11.85 -14.28 26.30
CA GLU A 206 11.24 -15.57 26.05
C GLU A 206 9.84 -15.58 26.72
N GLY A 207 8.82 -15.45 25.96
CA GLY A 207 7.43 -15.19 26.38
C GLY A 207 6.64 -14.44 25.31
N THR A 208 7.31 -14.11 24.19
CA THR A 208 6.82 -13.16 23.16
C THR A 208 5.63 -13.72 22.39
N GLU A 209 5.43 -15.04 22.26
CA GLU A 209 4.28 -15.57 21.51
C GLU A 209 2.96 -15.37 22.26
N GLN A 210 2.92 -15.69 23.57
CA GLN A 210 1.72 -15.41 24.38
C GLN A 210 1.48 -13.90 24.52
N GLY A 211 2.56 -13.09 24.55
CA GLY A 211 2.47 -11.63 24.54
C GLY A 211 1.96 -11.07 23.21
N TYR A 212 2.31 -11.68 22.07
CA TYR A 212 1.85 -11.24 20.75
C TYR A 212 0.34 -11.45 20.57
N TRP A 213 -0.16 -12.65 20.79
CA TRP A 213 -1.59 -12.96 20.67
C TRP A 213 -2.45 -12.19 21.67
N ARG A 214 -1.96 -11.99 22.89
CA ARG A 214 -2.65 -11.13 23.86
C ARG A 214 -2.69 -9.69 23.39
N ARG A 215 -1.60 -9.14 22.88
CA ARG A 215 -1.52 -7.78 22.32
C ARG A 215 -2.40 -7.62 21.09
N PHE A 216 -2.46 -8.64 20.24
CA PHE A 216 -3.38 -8.68 19.10
C PHE A 216 -4.84 -8.68 19.57
N GLY A 217 -5.17 -9.51 20.57
CA GLY A 217 -6.49 -9.55 21.19
C GLY A 217 -6.91 -8.22 21.82
N GLU A 218 -5.98 -7.52 22.48
CA GLU A 218 -6.22 -6.18 23.05
C GLU A 218 -6.57 -5.16 21.94
N GLY A 219 -5.82 -5.18 20.81
CA GLY A 219 -6.11 -4.33 19.65
C GLY A 219 -7.47 -4.63 19.03
N PHE A 220 -7.82 -5.92 18.91
CA PHE A 220 -9.10 -6.35 18.37
C PHE A 220 -10.28 -5.96 19.29
N THR A 221 -10.11 -6.13 20.61
CA THR A 221 -11.11 -5.73 21.60
C THR A 221 -11.34 -4.22 21.58
N PHE A 222 -10.26 -3.44 21.50
CA PHE A 222 -10.35 -1.99 21.34
C PHE A 222 -11.11 -1.61 20.05
N LEU A 223 -10.76 -2.22 18.93
CA LEU A 223 -11.42 -1.94 17.64
C LEU A 223 -12.90 -2.28 17.65
N ARG A 224 -13.30 -3.36 18.32
CA ARG A 224 -14.73 -3.72 18.52
C ARG A 224 -15.47 -2.71 19.40
N GLY A 225 -14.77 -2.06 20.32
CA GLY A 225 -15.30 -0.99 21.18
C GLY A 225 -15.41 0.38 20.50
N GLU A 226 -14.83 0.54 19.28
CA GLU A 226 -14.83 1.79 18.50
C GLU A 226 -15.62 1.61 17.19
N PRO A 227 -16.95 1.75 17.21
CA PRO A 227 -17.79 1.45 16.04
C PRO A 227 -17.45 2.27 14.80
N LEU A 228 -17.01 3.52 14.96
CA LEU A 228 -16.60 4.34 13.84
C LEU A 228 -15.36 3.77 13.14
N LEU A 229 -14.31 3.41 13.90
CA LEU A 229 -13.08 2.86 13.32
C LEU A 229 -13.35 1.54 12.62
N LEU A 230 -14.16 0.67 13.26
CA LEU A 230 -14.55 -0.60 12.66
C LEU A 230 -15.34 -0.41 11.35
N ALA A 231 -16.30 0.52 11.33
CA ALA A 231 -17.08 0.84 10.13
C ALA A 231 -16.20 1.38 9.00
N VAL A 232 -15.22 2.24 9.33
CA VAL A 232 -14.24 2.76 8.36
C VAL A 232 -13.38 1.64 7.80
N ILE A 233 -12.83 0.77 8.65
CA ILE A 233 -11.96 -0.34 8.22
C ILE A 233 -12.71 -1.33 7.33
N VAL A 234 -13.94 -1.69 7.68
CA VAL A 234 -14.78 -2.58 6.86
C VAL A 234 -15.10 -1.92 5.51
N MET A 235 -15.46 -0.65 5.51
CA MET A 235 -15.72 0.09 4.27
C MET A 235 -14.47 0.15 3.38
N VAL A 236 -13.30 0.46 3.97
CA VAL A 236 -12.01 0.48 3.24
C VAL A 236 -11.67 -0.92 2.73
N GLY A 237 -11.95 -1.98 3.50
CA GLY A 237 -11.74 -3.36 3.05
C GLY A 237 -12.57 -3.73 1.82
N ILE A 238 -13.86 -3.36 1.81
CA ILE A 238 -14.74 -3.59 0.66
C ILE A 238 -14.31 -2.74 -0.54
N THR A 239 -13.96 -1.47 -0.34
CA THR A 239 -13.50 -0.60 -1.44
C THR A 239 -12.16 -1.06 -1.99
N ASN A 240 -11.21 -1.50 -1.16
CA ASN A 240 -9.94 -2.10 -1.61
C ASN A 240 -10.15 -3.38 -2.43
N PHE A 241 -11.09 -4.23 -2.04
CA PHE A 241 -11.48 -5.41 -2.81
C PHE A 241 -11.97 -5.01 -4.22
N LEU A 242 -12.87 -4.02 -4.32
CA LEU A 242 -13.41 -3.53 -5.59
C LEU A 242 -12.34 -2.80 -6.42
N ASP A 243 -11.45 -2.06 -5.78
CA ASP A 243 -10.33 -1.37 -6.44
C ASP A 243 -9.30 -2.37 -6.98
N ALA A 244 -9.06 -3.47 -6.26
CA ALA A 244 -8.24 -4.56 -6.75
C ALA A 244 -8.88 -5.24 -7.98
N ALA A 245 -10.19 -5.52 -7.94
CA ALA A 245 -10.92 -6.02 -9.10
C ALA A 245 -10.79 -5.09 -10.32
N MET A 246 -10.97 -3.77 -10.10
CA MET A 246 -10.84 -2.75 -11.14
C MET A 246 -9.44 -2.77 -11.77
N SER A 247 -8.39 -2.67 -10.95
CA SER A 247 -7.03 -2.47 -11.45
C SER A 247 -6.41 -3.73 -12.04
N THR A 248 -6.68 -4.91 -11.46
CA THR A 248 -6.04 -6.16 -11.88
C THR A 248 -6.78 -6.88 -13.01
N LEU A 249 -8.09 -6.61 -13.18
CA LEU A 249 -8.89 -7.32 -14.16
C LEU A 249 -9.82 -6.45 -15.01
N LEU A 250 -10.72 -5.69 -14.39
CA LEU A 250 -11.81 -5.03 -15.13
C LEU A 250 -11.27 -4.01 -16.14
N LEU A 251 -10.28 -3.21 -15.73
CA LEU A 251 -9.64 -2.22 -16.59
C LEU A 251 -8.84 -2.88 -17.75
N PRO A 252 -7.99 -3.90 -17.53
CA PRO A 252 -7.37 -4.67 -18.61
C PRO A 252 -8.35 -5.30 -19.59
N VAL A 253 -9.45 -5.91 -19.10
CA VAL A 253 -10.48 -6.49 -19.96
C VAL A 253 -11.18 -5.43 -20.80
N TRP A 254 -11.58 -4.32 -20.17
CA TRP A 254 -12.16 -3.17 -20.87
C TRP A 254 -11.21 -2.62 -21.96
N ALA A 255 -9.93 -2.41 -21.62
CA ALA A 255 -8.95 -1.89 -22.57
C ALA A 255 -8.75 -2.82 -23.80
N ARG A 256 -8.91 -4.14 -23.59
CA ARG A 256 -8.87 -5.12 -24.68
C ARG A 256 -10.14 -5.09 -25.51
N GLU A 257 -11.33 -5.13 -24.88
CA GLU A 257 -12.62 -5.20 -25.57
C GLU A 257 -12.93 -3.90 -26.33
N SER A 258 -12.57 -2.72 -25.76
CA SER A 258 -12.74 -1.43 -26.42
C SER A 258 -11.69 -1.13 -27.50
N GLY A 259 -10.68 -1.97 -27.68
CA GLY A 259 -9.59 -1.77 -28.64
C GLY A 259 -8.56 -0.69 -28.25
N ASN A 260 -8.68 -0.07 -27.07
CA ASN A 260 -7.78 0.99 -26.61
C ASN A 260 -6.38 0.47 -26.20
N GLY A 261 -6.24 -0.81 -25.95
CA GLY A 261 -4.97 -1.47 -25.67
C GLY A 261 -4.32 -1.09 -24.34
N PRO A 262 -3.08 -1.56 -24.09
CA PRO A 262 -2.38 -1.36 -22.81
C PRO A 262 -1.98 0.09 -22.57
N THR A 263 -1.86 0.91 -23.61
CA THR A 263 -1.60 2.35 -23.47
C THR A 263 -2.68 3.05 -22.66
N ALA A 264 -3.96 2.68 -22.87
CA ALA A 264 -5.07 3.25 -22.13
C ALA A 264 -4.96 2.94 -20.63
N ILE A 265 -4.56 1.72 -20.26
CA ILE A 265 -4.35 1.33 -18.85
C ILE A 265 -3.29 2.24 -18.22
N GLY A 266 -2.18 2.44 -18.93
CA GLY A 266 -1.08 3.31 -18.47
C GLY A 266 -1.50 4.76 -18.31
N LEU A 267 -2.21 5.32 -19.31
CA LEU A 267 -2.70 6.71 -19.28
C LEU A 267 -3.70 6.93 -18.14
N ILE A 268 -4.66 6.02 -18.00
CA ILE A 268 -5.67 6.07 -16.92
C ILE A 268 -4.99 6.04 -15.55
N GLY A 269 -4.05 5.12 -15.33
CA GLY A 269 -3.30 5.02 -14.07
C GLY A 269 -2.50 6.28 -13.76
N SER A 270 -1.86 6.88 -14.77
CA SER A 270 -1.04 8.09 -14.60
C SER A 270 -1.87 9.35 -14.36
N VAL A 271 -2.94 9.53 -15.11
CA VAL A 271 -3.88 10.65 -14.93
C VAL A 271 -4.50 10.58 -13.53
N MET A 272 -4.95 9.40 -13.12
CA MET A 272 -5.50 9.16 -11.78
C MET A 272 -4.44 9.43 -10.70
N GLY A 273 -3.21 8.94 -10.88
CA GLY A 273 -2.11 9.14 -9.93
C GLY A 273 -1.71 10.61 -9.79
N ALA A 274 -1.56 11.34 -10.90
CA ALA A 274 -1.25 12.77 -10.90
C ALA A 274 -2.36 13.60 -10.23
N ALA A 275 -3.62 13.30 -10.53
CA ALA A 275 -4.76 13.94 -9.90
C ALA A 275 -4.84 13.62 -8.39
N ALA A 276 -4.50 12.40 -7.95
CA ALA A 276 -4.43 12.04 -6.55
C ALA A 276 -3.35 12.81 -5.79
N VAL A 277 -2.19 13.06 -6.42
CA VAL A 277 -1.15 13.93 -5.84
C VAL A 277 -1.68 15.34 -5.65
N ALA A 278 -2.32 15.93 -6.67
CA ALA A 278 -2.92 17.27 -6.60
C ALA A 278 -3.98 17.32 -5.48
N GLY A 279 -4.87 16.33 -5.40
CA GLY A 279 -5.87 16.20 -4.35
C GLY A 279 -5.25 16.13 -2.95
N SER A 280 -4.19 15.34 -2.77
CA SER A 280 -3.49 15.21 -1.48
C SER A 280 -2.80 16.50 -1.04
N LEU A 281 -2.21 17.25 -1.98
CA LEU A 281 -1.60 18.56 -1.68
C LEU A 281 -2.66 19.58 -1.25
N ILE A 282 -3.79 19.62 -1.96
CA ILE A 282 -4.90 20.51 -1.59
C ILE A 282 -5.52 20.08 -0.25
N ALA A 283 -5.67 18.78 0.00
CA ALA A 283 -6.11 18.26 1.28
C ALA A 283 -5.21 18.69 2.43
N ALA A 284 -3.89 18.63 2.25
CA ALA A 284 -2.94 19.08 3.27
C ALA A 284 -3.09 20.56 3.63
N MET A 285 -3.43 21.40 2.66
CA MET A 285 -3.62 22.84 2.85
C MET A 285 -5.03 23.23 3.37
N ALA A 286 -6.07 22.52 2.95
CA ALA A 286 -7.45 22.95 3.11
C ALA A 286 -8.31 22.03 4.00
N ALA A 287 -7.94 20.75 4.20
CA ALA A 287 -8.80 19.79 4.88
C ALA A 287 -9.09 20.15 6.35
N HIS A 288 -8.18 20.86 7.02
CA HIS A 288 -8.38 21.34 8.40
C HIS A 288 -9.50 22.38 8.55
N ARG A 289 -9.90 23.04 7.44
CA ARG A 289 -10.99 24.04 7.39
C ARG A 289 -12.33 23.45 7.00
N MET A 290 -12.34 22.19 6.56
CA MET A 290 -13.54 21.53 6.04
C MET A 290 -14.07 20.51 7.06
N ARG A 291 -15.37 20.21 7.00
CA ARG A 291 -15.95 19.11 7.79
C ARG A 291 -15.40 17.80 7.30
N ARG A 292 -14.68 17.08 8.16
CA ARG A 292 -13.97 15.82 7.83
C ARG A 292 -14.89 14.78 7.20
N ARG A 293 -16.11 14.65 7.75
CA ARG A 293 -17.14 13.76 7.21
C ARG A 293 -17.46 14.07 5.74
N MET A 294 -17.68 15.35 5.41
CA MET A 294 -18.01 15.76 4.03
C MET A 294 -16.86 15.49 3.07
N VAL A 295 -15.63 15.81 3.48
CA VAL A 295 -14.42 15.55 2.68
C VAL A 295 -14.22 14.05 2.43
N PHE A 296 -14.39 13.25 3.46
CA PHE A 296 -14.20 11.79 3.39
C PHE A 296 -15.26 11.13 2.50
N LEU A 297 -16.56 11.43 2.73
CA LEU A 297 -17.66 10.90 1.92
C LEU A 297 -17.59 11.38 0.49
N GLY A 298 -17.33 12.69 0.28
CA GLY A 298 -17.16 13.27 -1.06
C GLY A 298 -15.97 12.64 -1.80
N GLY A 299 -14.86 12.42 -1.10
CA GLY A 299 -13.69 11.72 -1.64
C GLY A 299 -14.03 10.33 -2.14
N PHE A 300 -14.73 9.52 -1.33
CA PHE A 300 -15.16 8.17 -1.74
C PHE A 300 -16.22 8.18 -2.83
N LEU A 301 -17.15 9.13 -2.82
CA LEU A 301 -18.17 9.25 -3.86
C LEU A 301 -17.53 9.54 -5.22
N LEU A 302 -16.57 10.46 -5.27
CA LEU A 302 -15.83 10.79 -6.49
C LEU A 302 -14.87 9.66 -6.90
N ALA A 303 -14.16 9.05 -5.93
CA ALA A 303 -13.18 8.01 -6.19
C ALA A 303 -13.81 6.68 -6.62
N GLY A 304 -15.06 6.42 -6.30
CA GLY A 304 -15.67 5.10 -6.39
C GLY A 304 -16.48 4.83 -7.66
N ALA A 305 -17.79 4.83 -7.51
CA ALA A 305 -18.74 4.40 -8.54
C ALA A 305 -18.53 5.00 -9.94
N PRO A 306 -18.19 6.30 -10.13
CA PRO A 306 -18.08 6.89 -11.47
C PRO A 306 -17.10 6.15 -12.39
N ARG A 307 -16.02 5.58 -11.85
CA ARG A 307 -15.03 4.82 -12.64
C ARG A 307 -15.62 3.56 -13.27
N PHE A 308 -16.43 2.85 -12.52
CA PHE A 308 -17.11 1.65 -13.01
C PHE A 308 -18.17 2.00 -14.06
N LEU A 309 -18.92 3.07 -13.81
CA LEU A 309 -20.01 3.48 -14.69
C LEU A 309 -19.51 3.99 -16.04
N VAL A 310 -18.43 4.76 -16.08
CA VAL A 310 -17.88 5.28 -17.34
C VAL A 310 -17.34 4.17 -18.23
N LEU A 311 -16.76 3.11 -17.64
CA LEU A 311 -16.31 1.93 -18.39
C LEU A 311 -17.51 1.10 -18.86
N ALA A 312 -18.55 0.95 -18.03
CA ALA A 312 -19.77 0.20 -18.38
C ALA A 312 -20.58 0.89 -19.50
N ALA A 313 -20.47 2.21 -19.61
CA ALA A 313 -21.15 3.02 -20.65
C ALA A 313 -20.40 3.03 -21.99
N ASP A 314 -19.27 2.32 -22.09
CA ASP A 314 -18.40 2.31 -23.29
C ASP A 314 -18.07 3.72 -23.80
N ALA A 315 -17.79 4.62 -22.85
CA ALA A 315 -17.52 6.02 -23.13
C ALA A 315 -16.17 6.21 -23.85
N PRO A 316 -16.01 7.27 -24.66
CA PRO A 316 -14.75 7.54 -25.33
C PRO A 316 -13.61 7.75 -24.33
N LEU A 317 -12.38 7.36 -24.69
CA LEU A 317 -11.21 7.38 -23.81
C LEU A 317 -11.01 8.74 -23.10
N VAL A 318 -11.29 9.85 -23.77
CA VAL A 318 -11.19 11.20 -23.16
C VAL A 318 -12.14 11.36 -21.97
N ALA A 319 -13.37 10.87 -22.07
CA ALA A 319 -14.34 10.90 -20.97
C ALA A 319 -13.89 9.98 -19.82
N VAL A 320 -13.36 8.80 -20.15
CA VAL A 320 -12.77 7.87 -19.17
C VAL A 320 -11.63 8.55 -18.42
N LEU A 321 -10.68 9.17 -19.12
CA LEU A 321 -9.57 9.90 -18.50
C LEU A 321 -10.07 11.04 -17.59
N GLY A 322 -11.09 11.79 -18.01
CA GLY A 322 -11.69 12.83 -17.20
C GLY A 322 -12.30 12.31 -15.90
N VAL A 323 -13.06 11.21 -15.96
CA VAL A 323 -13.66 10.58 -14.77
C VAL A 323 -12.56 10.01 -13.84
N PHE A 324 -11.53 9.36 -14.38
CA PHE A 324 -10.43 8.85 -13.57
C PHE A 324 -9.59 9.99 -12.96
N ALA A 325 -9.45 11.14 -13.63
CA ALA A 325 -8.82 12.33 -13.05
C ALA A 325 -9.62 12.83 -11.83
N VAL A 326 -10.93 13.00 -11.97
CA VAL A 326 -11.82 13.41 -10.87
C VAL A 326 -11.77 12.38 -9.73
N SER A 327 -11.77 11.09 -10.06
CA SER A 327 -11.67 10.00 -9.08
C SER A 327 -10.35 10.02 -8.33
N GLY A 328 -9.22 10.19 -9.04
CA GLY A 328 -7.90 10.34 -8.42
C GLY A 328 -7.83 11.54 -7.48
N PHE A 329 -8.36 12.69 -7.93
CA PHE A 329 -8.43 13.89 -7.10
C PHE A 329 -9.21 13.65 -5.80
N GLY A 330 -10.39 13.04 -5.88
CA GLY A 330 -11.17 12.67 -4.70
C GLY A 330 -10.45 11.69 -3.77
N ALA A 331 -9.78 10.68 -4.33
CA ALA A 331 -8.99 9.70 -3.57
C ALA A 331 -7.84 10.37 -2.79
N GLY A 332 -7.28 11.46 -3.30
CA GLY A 332 -6.21 12.23 -2.64
C GLY A 332 -6.59 12.79 -1.28
N PHE A 333 -7.88 13.03 -1.01
CA PHE A 333 -8.38 13.54 0.27
C PHE A 333 -8.60 12.45 1.33
N ILE A 334 -8.73 11.19 0.93
CA ILE A 334 -9.15 10.09 1.81
C ILE A 334 -8.10 9.79 2.89
N ASN A 335 -6.85 9.52 2.47
CA ASN A 335 -5.80 9.10 3.39
C ASN A 335 -5.42 10.15 4.45
N PRO A 336 -5.30 11.46 4.13
CA PRO A 336 -5.05 12.49 5.16
C PRO A 336 -6.13 12.55 6.23
N VAL A 337 -7.40 12.44 5.83
CA VAL A 337 -8.53 12.45 6.78
C VAL A 337 -8.54 11.18 7.63
N LEU A 338 -8.33 10.01 7.01
CA LEU A 338 -8.27 8.73 7.70
C LEU A 338 -7.14 8.70 8.75
N GLY A 339 -5.94 9.14 8.37
CA GLY A 339 -4.80 9.22 9.28
C GLY A 339 -5.06 10.14 10.47
N ALA A 340 -5.69 11.30 10.25
CA ALA A 340 -6.04 12.21 11.33
C ALA A 340 -7.04 11.59 12.31
N VAL A 341 -8.11 10.95 11.82
CA VAL A 341 -9.11 10.28 12.66
C VAL A 341 -8.49 9.15 13.49
N LEU A 342 -7.60 8.35 12.88
CA LEU A 342 -6.91 7.26 13.55
C LEU A 342 -6.03 7.77 14.70
N ILE A 343 -5.20 8.80 14.45
CA ILE A 343 -4.29 9.36 15.44
C ILE A 343 -5.04 10.01 16.63
N GLU A 344 -6.21 10.60 16.37
CA GLU A 344 -6.99 11.27 17.41
C GLU A 344 -7.77 10.29 18.30
N ARG A 345 -8.25 9.18 17.73
CA ARG A 345 -9.12 8.23 18.45
C ARG A 345 -8.37 7.09 19.12
N VAL A 346 -7.22 6.72 18.59
CA VAL A 346 -6.45 5.60 19.13
C VAL A 346 -5.43 6.10 20.16
N PRO A 347 -5.40 5.56 21.39
CA PRO A 347 -4.37 5.87 22.37
C PRO A 347 -2.97 5.58 21.80
N ARG A 348 -2.00 6.47 22.02
CA ARG A 348 -0.63 6.36 21.49
C ARG A 348 0.01 4.99 21.73
N ARG A 349 -0.23 4.38 22.91
CA ARG A 349 0.28 3.04 23.27
C ARG A 349 -0.26 1.90 22.41
N MET A 350 -1.42 2.10 21.75
CA MET A 350 -2.11 1.09 20.93
C MET A 350 -2.09 1.42 19.45
N LEU A 351 -1.62 2.62 19.06
CA LEU A 351 -1.70 3.13 17.69
C LEU A 351 -1.09 2.16 16.67
N GLY A 352 0.12 1.64 16.93
CA GLY A 352 0.77 0.69 16.03
C GLY A 352 -0.01 -0.62 15.88
N ARG A 353 -0.59 -1.13 16.96
CA ARG A 353 -1.36 -2.40 16.95
C ARG A 353 -2.68 -2.26 16.21
N VAL A 354 -3.42 -1.19 16.49
CA VAL A 354 -4.71 -0.90 15.86
C VAL A 354 -4.51 -0.61 14.38
N ASN A 355 -3.45 0.12 14.01
CA ASN A 355 -3.11 0.39 12.62
C ASN A 355 -2.77 -0.91 11.86
N ALA A 356 -1.88 -1.74 12.42
CA ALA A 356 -1.51 -3.01 11.79
C ALA A 356 -2.71 -3.96 11.63
N LEU A 357 -3.60 -4.02 12.62
CA LEU A 357 -4.83 -4.81 12.54
C LEU A 357 -5.79 -4.25 11.50
N GLY A 358 -5.96 -2.92 11.48
CA GLY A 358 -6.80 -2.21 10.52
C GLY A 358 -6.32 -2.43 9.08
N ASP A 359 -5.02 -2.29 8.83
CA ASP A 359 -4.41 -2.54 7.53
C ASP A 359 -4.58 -4.01 7.10
N SER A 360 -4.36 -4.96 8.02
CA SER A 360 -4.54 -6.38 7.72
C SER A 360 -5.97 -6.71 7.31
N LEU A 361 -6.96 -6.17 8.01
CA LEU A 361 -8.38 -6.33 7.67
C LEU A 361 -8.74 -5.63 6.36
N ALA A 362 -8.25 -4.40 6.16
CA ALA A 362 -8.50 -3.63 4.96
C ALA A 362 -7.87 -4.25 3.68
N TRP A 363 -6.77 -4.99 3.82
CA TRP A 363 -6.06 -5.60 2.70
C TRP A 363 -6.43 -7.06 2.45
N SER A 364 -7.11 -7.71 3.39
CA SER A 364 -7.46 -9.14 3.30
C SER A 364 -8.29 -9.50 2.06
N GLY A 365 -9.11 -8.55 1.57
CA GLY A 365 -9.93 -8.73 0.37
C GLY A 365 -9.20 -8.55 -0.95
N ILE A 366 -8.05 -7.85 -0.96
CA ILE A 366 -7.32 -7.51 -2.21
C ILE A 366 -7.04 -8.74 -3.10
N PRO A 367 -6.51 -9.85 -2.57
CA PRO A 367 -6.24 -11.04 -3.40
C PRO A 367 -7.48 -11.59 -4.10
N LEU A 368 -8.63 -11.52 -3.46
CA LEU A 368 -9.89 -12.07 -3.98
C LEU A 368 -10.52 -11.19 -5.06
N GLY A 369 -10.20 -9.88 -5.08
CA GLY A 369 -10.83 -8.92 -6.00
C GLY A 369 -10.69 -9.33 -7.47
N GLY A 370 -9.47 -9.58 -7.94
CA GLY A 370 -9.21 -10.00 -9.31
C GLY A 370 -9.80 -11.38 -9.64
N LEU A 371 -9.69 -12.33 -8.70
CA LEU A 371 -10.18 -13.70 -8.90
C LEU A 371 -11.71 -13.75 -9.07
N LEU A 372 -12.44 -13.12 -8.14
CA LEU A 372 -13.90 -13.13 -8.17
C LEU A 372 -14.44 -12.31 -9.35
N ALA A 373 -13.82 -11.17 -9.64
CA ALA A 373 -14.16 -10.39 -10.84
C ALA A 373 -13.91 -11.19 -12.12
N GLY A 374 -12.81 -11.95 -12.21
CA GLY A 374 -12.50 -12.79 -13.38
C GLY A 374 -13.51 -13.89 -13.60
N ALA A 375 -13.92 -14.59 -12.54
CA ALA A 375 -14.98 -15.58 -12.60
C ALA A 375 -16.33 -14.96 -13.01
N ALA A 376 -16.67 -13.80 -12.43
CA ALA A 376 -17.91 -13.09 -12.73
C ALA A 376 -17.95 -12.59 -14.19
N VAL A 377 -16.87 -11.98 -14.69
CA VAL A 377 -16.77 -11.53 -16.09
C VAL A 377 -16.92 -12.71 -17.07
N THR A 378 -16.33 -13.85 -16.76
CA THR A 378 -16.47 -15.06 -17.58
C THR A 378 -17.90 -15.58 -17.59
N ALA A 379 -18.64 -15.45 -16.47
CA ALA A 379 -20.00 -15.97 -16.36
C ALA A 379 -21.06 -15.04 -16.98
N VAL A 380 -20.94 -13.71 -16.80
CA VAL A 380 -22.01 -12.76 -17.15
C VAL A 380 -21.54 -11.59 -18.03
N GLY A 381 -20.27 -11.55 -18.41
CA GLY A 381 -19.68 -10.48 -19.20
C GLY A 381 -19.20 -9.27 -18.39
N LEU A 382 -18.49 -8.35 -19.06
CA LEU A 382 -17.82 -7.22 -18.41
C LEU A 382 -18.82 -6.18 -17.86
N THR A 383 -19.78 -5.74 -18.70
CA THR A 383 -20.69 -4.64 -18.35
C THR A 383 -21.54 -4.91 -17.10
N PRO A 384 -22.18 -6.10 -16.93
CA PRO A 384 -22.92 -6.40 -15.71
C PRO A 384 -22.04 -6.39 -14.45
N VAL A 385 -20.79 -6.87 -14.56
CA VAL A 385 -19.84 -6.88 -13.44
C VAL A 385 -19.42 -5.45 -13.07
N LEU A 386 -19.15 -4.59 -14.06
CA LEU A 386 -18.86 -3.17 -13.83
C LEU A 386 -20.02 -2.47 -13.10
N LEU A 387 -21.25 -2.68 -13.57
CA LEU A 387 -22.43 -2.10 -12.93
C LEU A 387 -22.62 -2.61 -11.50
N ALA A 388 -22.46 -3.91 -11.26
CA ALA A 388 -22.57 -4.52 -9.94
C ALA A 388 -21.48 -3.98 -8.98
N CYS A 389 -20.22 -3.90 -9.43
CA CYS A 389 -19.12 -3.33 -8.66
C CYS A 389 -19.33 -1.84 -8.37
N GLY A 390 -19.81 -1.06 -9.35
CA GLY A 390 -20.14 0.35 -9.17
C GLY A 390 -21.26 0.56 -8.17
N ALA A 391 -22.32 -0.24 -8.25
CA ALA A 391 -23.43 -0.23 -7.30
C ALA A 391 -22.96 -0.64 -5.90
N ALA A 392 -22.16 -1.71 -5.77
CA ALA A 392 -21.61 -2.15 -4.50
C ALA A 392 -20.73 -1.07 -3.86
N TYR A 393 -19.88 -0.40 -4.65
CA TYR A 393 -19.04 0.70 -4.18
C TYR A 393 -19.89 1.87 -3.69
N PHE A 394 -20.88 2.28 -4.48
CA PHE A 394 -21.82 3.36 -4.13
C PHE A 394 -22.60 3.04 -2.86
N LEU A 395 -23.18 1.85 -2.76
CA LEU A 395 -23.94 1.43 -1.59
C LEU A 395 -23.07 1.37 -0.34
N THR A 396 -21.88 0.77 -0.45
CA THR A 396 -20.95 0.66 0.69
C THR A 396 -20.57 2.03 1.24
N THR A 397 -20.23 2.98 0.39
CA THR A 397 -19.81 4.32 0.83
C THR A 397 -20.97 5.16 1.34
N ASN A 398 -22.14 5.10 0.69
CA ASN A 398 -23.31 5.88 1.11
C ASN A 398 -23.99 5.30 2.34
N LEU A 399 -24.19 3.97 2.44
CA LEU A 399 -24.77 3.33 3.61
C LEU A 399 -23.89 3.54 4.85
N ALA A 400 -22.56 3.45 4.69
CA ALA A 400 -21.65 3.81 5.74
C ALA A 400 -21.89 5.27 6.18
N GLY A 401 -21.94 6.21 5.23
CA GLY A 401 -22.15 7.64 5.50
C GLY A 401 -23.46 8.02 6.18
N LEU A 402 -24.49 7.17 6.07
CA LEU A 402 -25.78 7.39 6.73
C LEU A 402 -25.80 6.98 8.21
N ARG A 403 -24.85 6.16 8.65
CA ARG A 403 -24.77 5.72 10.05
C ARG A 403 -24.48 6.88 11.00
N PRO A 404 -25.12 6.92 12.19
CA PRO A 404 -24.94 8.00 13.16
C PRO A 404 -23.49 8.13 13.66
N GLU A 405 -22.74 7.04 13.69
CA GLU A 405 -21.33 7.01 14.13
C GLU A 405 -20.43 7.93 13.29
N TRP A 406 -20.78 8.15 12.01
CA TRP A 406 -20.03 9.04 11.12
C TRP A 406 -20.10 10.52 11.52
N ARG A 407 -21.11 10.91 12.29
CA ARG A 407 -21.22 12.28 12.86
C ARG A 407 -20.13 12.52 13.92
N GLU A 408 -19.61 11.46 14.51
CA GLU A 408 -18.52 11.53 15.48
C GLU A 408 -17.15 11.86 14.82
N MET A 409 -17.03 11.71 13.51
CA MET A 409 -15.79 12.07 12.79
C MET A 409 -15.49 13.58 12.87
N ASP A 410 -16.53 14.39 12.98
CA ASP A 410 -16.42 15.85 13.12
C ASP A 410 -16.27 16.29 14.60
N ARG A 411 -16.43 15.38 15.57
CA ARG A 411 -16.25 15.67 16.99
C ARG A 411 -14.78 15.46 17.35
N PRO A 412 -14.17 16.35 18.15
CA PRO A 412 -12.88 16.06 18.77
C PRO A 412 -12.99 14.73 19.51
N GLY A 413 -12.00 13.83 19.34
CA GLY A 413 -11.95 12.59 20.11
C GLY A 413 -12.11 12.87 21.61
N PRO A 414 -12.48 11.89 22.44
CA PRO A 414 -12.60 12.09 23.87
C PRO A 414 -11.37 12.80 24.37
N SER A 415 -11.57 13.98 24.97
CA SER A 415 -10.51 14.85 25.45
C SER A 415 -9.48 13.98 26.19
N ARG A 416 -8.20 14.18 25.90
CA ARG A 416 -7.07 13.58 26.61
C ARG A 416 -7.07 13.97 28.12
N GLY A 417 -8.22 13.80 28.77
CA GLY A 417 -8.44 14.08 30.17
C GLY A 417 -8.02 12.87 30.99
N GLY A 418 -6.85 12.97 31.58
CA GLY A 418 -6.43 11.99 32.58
C GLY A 418 -4.94 12.00 32.94
N GLU A 419 -4.11 12.79 32.28
CA GLU A 419 -2.84 13.15 32.90
C GLU A 419 -2.99 14.54 33.53
N SER A 420 -3.54 14.58 34.76
CA SER A 420 -3.29 15.71 35.65
C SER A 420 -1.76 15.91 35.68
N PRO A 421 -1.26 17.16 35.50
CA PRO A 421 0.15 17.39 35.68
C PRO A 421 0.50 16.85 37.08
N PRO A 422 1.65 16.19 37.27
CA PRO A 422 2.04 15.70 38.58
C PRO A 422 1.91 16.88 39.55
N SER A 423 1.02 16.73 40.52
CA SER A 423 0.78 17.73 41.55
C SER A 423 2.16 18.16 42.07
N ALA A 424 2.53 19.41 41.84
CA ALA A 424 3.74 19.96 42.42
C ALA A 424 3.68 19.62 43.90
N ARG A 425 4.55 18.75 44.38
CA ARG A 425 4.74 18.55 45.81
C ARG A 425 4.96 19.93 46.43
N PRO A 426 4.17 20.31 47.47
CA PRO A 426 4.44 21.55 48.17
C PRO A 426 5.90 21.54 48.61
N ALA A 427 6.64 22.55 48.22
CA ALA A 427 8.02 22.75 48.65
C ALA A 427 8.04 22.65 50.17
N ALA A 428 8.82 21.75 50.72
CA ALA A 428 9.03 21.65 52.17
C ALA A 428 9.52 22.99 52.67
N ALA A 429 8.79 23.55 53.61
CA ALA A 429 9.15 24.82 54.28
C ALA A 429 10.54 24.67 54.92
N PRO A 430 11.42 25.66 54.82
CA PRO A 430 12.74 25.60 55.41
C PRO A 430 12.60 25.53 56.94
N SER A 431 13.20 24.53 57.57
CA SER A 431 13.33 24.38 59.02
C SER A 431 14.11 25.57 59.58
N ARG A 432 13.49 26.31 60.49
CA ARG A 432 14.15 27.34 61.27
C ARG A 432 15.26 26.71 62.13
N PRO A 433 16.47 27.31 62.22
CA PRO A 433 17.47 26.85 63.13
C PRO A 433 17.04 27.25 64.57
N SER A 434 17.01 26.31 65.49
CA SER A 434 16.85 26.49 66.91
C SER A 434 18.13 27.17 67.45
N GLY A 435 18.04 28.39 67.85
CA GLY A 435 19.08 29.02 68.62
C GLY A 435 19.14 28.40 70.01
N ALA A 436 20.34 27.96 70.38
CA ALA A 436 20.70 27.64 71.71
C ALA A 436 21.26 28.93 72.41
N GLY A 437 20.70 29.30 73.57
CA GLY A 437 21.30 30.14 74.49
C GLY A 437 22.25 29.38 75.36
#